data_a6c4b71aa72d7bbc7d5180fb5d6ab558
#
_entry.id   a6c4b71aa72d7bbc7d5180fb5d6ab558
#
_cell.length_a   1.000
_cell.length_b   1.000
_cell.length_c   1.000
_cell.angle_alpha   90.00
_cell.angle_beta   90.00
_cell.angle_gamma   90.00
#
_symmetry.space_group_name_H-M   'P 1'
#
loop_
_entity.id
_entity.type
_entity.pdbx_description
1 polymer ?
#
loop_
_entity_poly.entity_id
_entity_poly.type
_entity_poly.pdbx_seq_one_letter_code
_entity_poly.pdbx_strand_id
1 'polypeptide(L)'
;MKDLLRSSLILAILAGCSTTPPPPAPISHAPSEGGRYQTDGPGLHPPANLADIPDAVPRKDPLNKFANRPYTALGKVYVPDLSNKPYKVRGMASWYGRKFHNQKTSTGELYDMYGMTAANTTLPLPCYVRVTNLANHKSVVVRVNDRGPFKSDRVIDLTYTAAWKLGFVNQGSARVEVERIFPE
;
A
#
# COMPACT_ATOMS: atom_id res chain seq x y z
N MET A 1 -66.49 56.38 -33.20
CA MET A 1 -66.90 55.95 -31.87
C MET A 1 -66.69 54.45 -31.80
N LYS A 2 -65.91 54.01 -30.82
CA LYS A 2 -65.60 52.65 -30.35
C LYS A 2 -64.41 51.99 -31.00
N ASP A 3 -63.30 52.21 -30.33
CA ASP A 3 -62.01 51.54 -30.45
C ASP A 3 -62.11 50.11 -29.95
N LEU A 4 -61.58 49.14 -30.72
CA LEU A 4 -61.40 47.76 -30.26
C LEU A 4 -59.93 47.54 -30.04
N LEU A 5 -59.52 47.53 -28.78
CA LEU A 5 -58.20 47.05 -28.33
C LEU A 5 -58.07 45.54 -28.59
N ARG A 6 -57.12 45.16 -29.43
CA ARG A 6 -56.66 43.77 -29.55
C ARG A 6 -55.48 43.56 -28.61
N SER A 7 -55.72 42.82 -27.53
CA SER A 7 -54.66 42.33 -26.62
C SER A 7 -53.97 41.14 -27.26
N SER A 8 -52.73 41.31 -27.66
CA SER A 8 -51.85 40.19 -28.12
C SER A 8 -51.20 39.54 -26.90
N LEU A 9 -51.59 38.29 -26.62
CA LEU A 9 -51.00 37.46 -25.59
C LEU A 9 -49.71 36.83 -26.14
N ILE A 10 -48.55 37.30 -25.67
CA ILE A 10 -47.23 36.71 -26.01
C ILE A 10 -46.99 35.58 -25.07
N LEU A 11 -46.99 34.32 -25.58
CA LEU A 11 -46.66 33.12 -24.87
C LEU A 11 -45.13 32.94 -24.87
N ALA A 12 -44.46 33.25 -23.76
CA ALA A 12 -43.04 33.04 -23.59
C ALA A 12 -42.76 31.55 -23.30
N ILE A 13 -42.19 30.84 -24.26
CA ILE A 13 -41.70 29.47 -24.08
C ILE A 13 -40.36 29.54 -23.37
N LEU A 14 -40.30 29.20 -22.08
CA LEU A 14 -39.07 29.02 -21.35
C LEU A 14 -38.44 27.65 -21.74
N ALA A 15 -37.46 27.66 -22.64
CA ALA A 15 -36.63 26.51 -22.89
C ALA A 15 -35.65 26.31 -21.73
N GLY A 16 -36.01 25.41 -20.82
CA GLY A 16 -35.11 24.95 -19.72
C GLY A 16 -33.95 24.14 -20.28
N CYS A 17 -32.74 24.74 -20.34
CA CYS A 17 -31.51 24.00 -20.58
C CYS A 17 -31.20 23.15 -19.33
N SER A 18 -31.52 21.85 -19.41
CA SER A 18 -31.09 20.86 -18.47
C SER A 18 -29.59 20.58 -18.74
N THR A 19 -28.71 21.24 -17.98
CA THR A 19 -27.27 20.92 -17.97
C THR A 19 -27.04 19.77 -17.02
N THR A 20 -27.03 18.55 -17.54
CA THR A 20 -26.44 17.39 -16.82
C THR A 20 -24.98 17.68 -16.59
N PRO A 21 -24.47 17.57 -15.32
CA PRO A 21 -23.04 17.72 -15.07
C PRO A 21 -22.26 16.64 -15.85
N PRO A 22 -21.11 16.98 -16.44
CA PRO A 22 -20.28 16.00 -17.13
C PRO A 22 -19.87 14.88 -16.16
N PRO A 23 -19.74 13.63 -16.64
CA PRO A 23 -19.25 12.53 -15.82
C PRO A 23 -17.88 12.89 -15.26
N PRO A 24 -17.54 12.50 -14.02
CA PRO A 24 -16.24 12.76 -13.44
C PRO A 24 -15.16 12.20 -14.38
N ALA A 25 -14.18 13.03 -14.70
CA ALA A 25 -13.04 12.62 -15.53
C ALA A 25 -12.36 11.39 -14.89
N PRO A 26 -11.89 10.41 -15.67
CA PRO A 26 -11.13 9.30 -15.14
C PRO A 26 -9.94 9.85 -14.37
N ILE A 27 -9.81 9.45 -13.11
CA ILE A 27 -8.70 9.86 -12.25
C ILE A 27 -7.45 9.27 -12.90
N SER A 28 -6.71 10.10 -13.62
CA SER A 28 -5.38 9.77 -14.13
C SER A 28 -4.48 9.63 -12.89
N HIS A 29 -4.22 8.40 -12.47
CA HIS A 29 -3.18 8.11 -11.50
C HIS A 29 -1.83 8.31 -12.21
N ALA A 30 -1.37 9.56 -12.27
CA ALA A 30 0.02 9.83 -12.60
C ALA A 30 0.87 9.09 -11.54
N PRO A 31 1.90 8.33 -11.93
CA PRO A 31 2.74 7.62 -10.98
C PRO A 31 3.43 8.67 -10.10
N SER A 32 3.04 8.70 -8.83
CA SER A 32 3.75 9.53 -7.86
C SER A 32 5.12 8.90 -7.56
N GLU A 33 6.16 9.70 -7.55
CA GLU A 33 7.54 9.31 -7.23
C GLU A 33 7.73 8.96 -5.73
N GLY A 34 6.79 8.22 -5.15
CA GLY A 34 6.72 7.95 -3.72
C GLY A 34 7.51 6.74 -3.22
N GLY A 35 8.42 6.19 -4.01
CA GLY A 35 9.29 5.11 -3.58
C GLY A 35 10.44 5.60 -2.69
N ARG A 36 11.04 4.68 -1.95
CA ARG A 36 12.18 4.90 -1.05
C ARG A 36 13.38 5.60 -1.72
N TYR A 37 13.46 5.53 -3.02
CA TYR A 37 14.47 6.16 -3.85
C TYR A 37 13.76 6.94 -4.97
N GLN A 38 14.27 8.09 -5.35
CA GLN A 38 13.73 8.88 -6.48
C GLN A 38 13.64 8.10 -7.80
N THR A 39 14.39 6.99 -7.90
CA THR A 39 14.41 6.09 -9.08
C THR A 39 13.61 4.81 -8.88
N ASP A 40 13.02 4.59 -7.70
CA ASP A 40 12.19 3.43 -7.41
C ASP A 40 10.70 3.81 -7.50
N GLY A 41 9.91 3.02 -8.16
CA GLY A 41 8.51 3.32 -8.41
C GLY A 41 7.70 2.09 -8.78
N PRO A 42 6.45 2.28 -9.19
CA PRO A 42 5.62 1.20 -9.71
C PRO A 42 6.26 0.59 -10.95
N GLY A 43 5.96 -0.67 -11.22
CA GLY A 43 6.34 -1.33 -12.46
C GLY A 43 5.75 -0.60 -13.68
N LEU A 44 6.38 -0.76 -14.83
CA LEU A 44 5.88 -0.16 -16.09
C LEU A 44 4.50 -0.69 -16.49
N HIS A 45 4.19 -1.93 -16.10
CA HIS A 45 2.93 -2.60 -16.41
C HIS A 45 2.40 -3.30 -15.15
N PRO A 46 1.82 -2.54 -14.19
CA PRO A 46 1.22 -3.17 -13.02
C PRO A 46 0.03 -4.04 -13.44
N PRO A 47 -0.23 -5.17 -12.76
CA PRO A 47 -1.44 -5.96 -12.98
C PRO A 47 -2.69 -5.07 -12.90
N ALA A 48 -3.63 -5.29 -13.81
CA ALA A 48 -4.88 -4.50 -13.87
C ALA A 48 -5.77 -4.73 -12.63
N ASN A 49 -5.59 -5.85 -11.94
CA ASN A 49 -6.46 -6.35 -10.87
C ASN A 49 -5.72 -6.49 -9.53
N LEU A 50 -4.97 -5.48 -9.11
CA LEU A 50 -4.29 -5.48 -7.79
C LEU A 50 -5.23 -5.75 -6.61
N ALA A 51 -6.51 -5.38 -6.74
CA ALA A 51 -7.52 -5.65 -5.72
C ALA A 51 -7.75 -7.14 -5.48
N ASP A 52 -7.65 -7.96 -6.53
CA ASP A 52 -7.96 -9.40 -6.50
C ASP A 52 -6.78 -10.23 -5.98
N ILE A 53 -5.59 -9.65 -5.84
CA ILE A 53 -4.43 -10.35 -5.26
C ILE A 53 -4.76 -10.66 -3.81
N PRO A 54 -4.85 -11.96 -3.41
CA PRO A 54 -5.26 -12.32 -2.07
C PRO A 54 -4.21 -11.91 -1.04
N ASP A 55 -4.64 -11.63 0.17
CA ASP A 55 -3.75 -11.45 1.30
C ASP A 55 -2.94 -12.72 1.57
N ALA A 56 -1.78 -12.58 2.22
CA ALA A 56 -1.00 -13.73 2.62
C ALA A 56 -1.78 -14.59 3.62
N VAL A 57 -1.79 -15.90 3.40
CA VAL A 57 -2.43 -16.87 4.30
C VAL A 57 -1.41 -17.28 5.36
N PRO A 58 -1.62 -16.96 6.65
CA PRO A 58 -0.72 -17.35 7.72
C PRO A 58 -0.59 -18.88 7.84
N ARG A 59 0.65 -19.35 7.95
CA ARG A 59 0.96 -20.77 8.11
C ARG A 59 2.23 -20.94 8.95
N LYS A 60 2.45 -22.13 9.53
CA LYS A 60 3.65 -22.46 10.30
C LYS A 60 4.82 -22.72 9.33
N ASP A 61 5.47 -21.65 8.86
CA ASP A 61 6.67 -21.76 8.05
C ASP A 61 7.90 -22.03 8.94
N PRO A 62 8.86 -22.87 8.51
CA PRO A 62 10.13 -23.03 9.23
C PRO A 62 10.93 -21.72 9.18
N LEU A 63 11.53 -21.34 10.31
CA LEU A 63 12.37 -20.14 10.39
C LEU A 63 13.62 -20.30 9.50
N ASN A 64 13.96 -19.25 8.76
CA ASN A 64 15.17 -19.20 7.96
C ASN A 64 16.40 -19.10 8.86
N LYS A 65 17.35 -20.05 8.73
CA LYS A 65 18.54 -20.12 9.58
C LYS A 65 19.48 -18.93 9.43
N PHE A 66 19.57 -18.33 8.26
CA PHE A 66 20.50 -17.25 7.95
C PHE A 66 19.90 -15.88 8.22
N ALA A 67 18.68 -15.65 7.76
CA ALA A 67 18.00 -14.38 7.90
C ALA A 67 17.66 -14.00 9.37
N ASN A 68 17.72 -14.98 10.29
CA ASN A 68 17.41 -14.78 11.71
C ASN A 68 18.67 -14.68 12.60
N ARG A 69 19.86 -14.56 12.01
CA ARG A 69 21.08 -14.24 12.77
C ARG A 69 21.18 -12.74 13.03
N PRO A 70 21.90 -12.32 14.08
CA PRO A 70 22.29 -10.91 14.20
C PRO A 70 23.01 -10.45 12.94
N TYR A 71 22.73 -9.23 12.49
CA TYR A 71 23.31 -8.67 11.27
C TYR A 71 23.56 -7.18 11.40
N THR A 72 24.46 -6.66 10.58
CA THR A 72 24.78 -5.22 10.53
C THR A 72 24.30 -4.63 9.23
N ALA A 73 23.58 -3.50 9.29
CA ALA A 73 23.20 -2.73 8.13
C ALA A 73 23.36 -1.24 8.42
N LEU A 74 23.97 -0.50 7.50
CA LEU A 74 24.25 0.94 7.63
C LEU A 74 24.93 1.30 8.98
N GLY A 75 25.88 0.49 9.45
CA GLY A 75 26.63 0.71 10.69
C GLY A 75 25.86 0.38 11.98
N LYS A 76 24.62 -0.07 11.90
CA LYS A 76 23.80 -0.46 13.06
C LYS A 76 23.63 -1.97 13.13
N VAL A 77 23.80 -2.54 14.34
CA VAL A 77 23.55 -3.95 14.61
C VAL A 77 22.06 -4.16 14.88
N TYR A 78 21.49 -5.19 14.27
CA TYR A 78 20.12 -5.65 14.48
C TYR A 78 20.13 -7.09 14.98
N VAL A 79 19.32 -7.36 16.00
CA VAL A 79 19.15 -8.70 16.56
C VAL A 79 17.69 -9.11 16.37
N PRO A 80 17.41 -10.12 15.52
CA PRO A 80 16.05 -10.63 15.36
C PRO A 80 15.50 -11.21 16.66
N ASP A 81 14.27 -10.87 17.01
CA ASP A 81 13.56 -11.42 18.15
C ASP A 81 12.81 -12.70 17.72
N LEU A 82 13.33 -13.85 18.10
CA LEU A 82 12.76 -15.16 17.79
C LEU A 82 11.77 -15.64 18.85
N SER A 83 11.48 -14.83 19.83
CA SER A 83 10.50 -15.17 20.87
C SER A 83 9.07 -15.25 20.29
N ASN A 84 8.20 -16.01 20.96
CA ASN A 84 6.78 -16.07 20.63
C ASN A 84 5.96 -15.00 21.37
N LYS A 85 6.59 -13.89 21.73
CA LYS A 85 5.89 -12.77 22.36
C LYS A 85 5.00 -12.04 21.34
N PRO A 86 3.86 -11.52 21.79
CA PRO A 86 3.06 -10.62 20.97
C PRO A 86 3.89 -9.43 20.48
N TYR A 87 3.73 -9.09 19.21
CA TYR A 87 4.36 -7.91 18.61
C TYR A 87 3.25 -7.02 18.06
N LYS A 88 3.13 -5.83 18.61
CA LYS A 88 2.18 -4.82 18.15
C LYS A 88 2.80 -3.45 18.29
N VAL A 89 3.05 -2.79 17.16
CA VAL A 89 3.73 -1.48 17.13
C VAL A 89 3.03 -0.53 16.19
N ARG A 90 3.14 0.76 16.47
CA ARG A 90 2.70 1.84 15.58
C ARG A 90 3.91 2.63 15.08
N GLY A 91 3.94 2.94 13.79
CA GLY A 91 5.03 3.70 13.19
C GLY A 91 4.76 4.01 11.74
N MET A 92 5.79 4.50 11.04
CA MET A 92 5.70 4.76 9.62
C MET A 92 5.94 3.48 8.82
N ALA A 93 5.11 3.27 7.80
CA ALA A 93 5.36 2.32 6.73
C ALA A 93 5.75 3.05 5.45
N SER A 94 6.57 2.41 4.62
CA SER A 94 6.71 2.78 3.22
C SER A 94 6.62 1.54 2.34
N TRP A 95 6.91 1.68 1.06
CA TRP A 95 6.94 0.55 0.14
C TRP A 95 8.19 0.62 -0.74
N TYR A 96 8.59 -0.53 -1.29
CA TYR A 96 9.70 -0.68 -2.21
C TYR A 96 9.19 -1.31 -3.52
N GLY A 97 9.72 -0.83 -4.64
CA GLY A 97 9.14 -1.07 -5.96
C GLY A 97 10.06 -1.82 -6.91
N ARG A 98 10.01 -1.41 -8.19
CA ARG A 98 10.62 -2.11 -9.32
C ARG A 98 12.14 -2.29 -9.22
N LYS A 99 12.84 -1.40 -8.50
CA LYS A 99 14.30 -1.49 -8.33
C LYS A 99 14.72 -2.79 -7.66
N PHE A 100 13.89 -3.33 -6.79
CA PHE A 100 14.16 -4.56 -6.05
C PHE A 100 13.46 -5.79 -6.65
N HIS A 101 12.55 -5.58 -7.60
CA HIS A 101 11.81 -6.68 -8.22
C HIS A 101 12.76 -7.73 -8.81
N ASN A 102 12.48 -9.01 -8.54
CA ASN A 102 13.33 -10.16 -8.90
C ASN A 102 14.71 -10.21 -8.21
N GLN A 103 15.00 -9.35 -7.24
CA GLN A 103 16.19 -9.51 -6.40
C GLN A 103 15.90 -10.49 -5.24
N LYS A 104 16.93 -11.12 -4.71
CA LYS A 104 16.78 -12.00 -3.55
C LYS A 104 16.52 -11.20 -2.28
N THR A 105 15.50 -11.61 -1.54
CA THR A 105 15.23 -11.15 -0.18
C THR A 105 16.22 -11.78 0.81
N SER A 106 16.15 -11.34 2.07
CA SER A 106 16.99 -11.91 3.15
C SER A 106 16.71 -13.40 3.42
N THR A 107 15.50 -13.89 3.09
CA THR A 107 15.20 -15.34 3.15
C THR A 107 15.69 -16.12 1.94
N GLY A 108 16.17 -15.44 0.89
CA GLY A 108 16.61 -16.03 -0.38
C GLY A 108 15.52 -16.17 -1.43
N GLU A 109 14.28 -15.81 -1.11
CA GLU A 109 13.15 -15.75 -2.06
C GLU A 109 13.34 -14.59 -3.05
N LEU A 110 12.78 -14.71 -4.25
CA LEU A 110 12.74 -13.57 -5.17
C LEU A 110 11.67 -12.58 -4.72
N TYR A 111 12.05 -11.31 -4.62
CA TYR A 111 11.12 -10.25 -4.31
C TYR A 111 10.16 -10.01 -5.47
N ASP A 112 8.88 -10.21 -5.21
CA ASP A 112 7.81 -9.82 -6.13
C ASP A 112 7.10 -8.59 -5.59
N MET A 113 7.25 -7.45 -6.27
CA MET A 113 6.61 -6.20 -5.87
C MET A 113 5.08 -6.26 -5.93
N TYR A 114 4.52 -7.23 -6.64
CA TYR A 114 3.07 -7.45 -6.73
C TYR A 114 2.55 -8.53 -5.76
N GLY A 115 3.43 -9.22 -5.03
CA GLY A 115 3.05 -10.14 -3.97
C GLY A 115 2.58 -9.41 -2.70
N MET A 116 2.14 -10.19 -1.70
CA MET A 116 1.73 -9.68 -0.39
C MET A 116 2.82 -9.98 0.65
N THR A 117 3.97 -9.27 0.50
CA THR A 117 5.13 -9.46 1.39
C THR A 117 5.63 -8.13 1.97
N ALA A 118 6.55 -8.24 2.93
CA ALA A 118 7.11 -7.08 3.64
C ALA A 118 8.53 -7.34 4.15
N ALA A 119 9.22 -6.25 4.49
CA ALA A 119 10.50 -6.24 5.20
C ALA A 119 10.33 -5.65 6.61
N ASN A 120 10.94 -6.31 7.60
CA ASN A 120 11.04 -5.83 8.98
C ASN A 120 12.43 -6.14 9.55
N THR A 121 12.92 -5.27 10.44
CA THR A 121 14.29 -5.36 10.95
C THR A 121 14.50 -6.46 11.98
N THR A 122 13.49 -6.76 12.81
CA THR A 122 13.67 -7.61 14.01
C THR A 122 12.69 -8.77 14.13
N LEU A 123 11.57 -8.75 13.41
CA LEU A 123 10.65 -9.89 13.40
C LEU A 123 11.33 -11.17 12.89
N PRO A 124 10.94 -12.35 13.39
CA PRO A 124 11.45 -13.61 12.85
C PRO A 124 11.03 -13.79 11.39
N LEU A 125 11.92 -14.33 10.57
CA LEU A 125 11.66 -14.57 9.15
C LEU A 125 11.63 -16.07 8.83
N PRO A 126 10.60 -16.52 8.08
CA PRO A 126 9.40 -15.77 7.75
C PRO A 126 8.42 -15.70 8.92
N CYS A 127 7.57 -14.68 8.93
CA CYS A 127 6.37 -14.62 9.79
C CYS A 127 5.26 -13.84 9.09
N TYR A 128 4.12 -13.70 9.72
CA TYR A 128 2.96 -13.01 9.17
C TYR A 128 2.55 -11.86 10.07
N VAL A 129 2.17 -10.75 9.47
CA VAL A 129 1.67 -9.58 10.20
C VAL A 129 0.40 -9.05 9.55
N ARG A 130 -0.52 -8.54 10.38
CA ARG A 130 -1.56 -7.63 9.94
C ARG A 130 -0.99 -6.22 9.97
N VAL A 131 -1.16 -5.48 8.88
CA VAL A 131 -0.81 -4.06 8.79
C VAL A 131 -2.09 -3.28 8.60
N THR A 132 -2.35 -2.31 9.48
CA THR A 132 -3.53 -1.44 9.42
C THR A 132 -3.08 0.00 9.21
N ASN A 133 -3.59 0.65 8.16
CA ASN A 133 -3.39 2.08 7.95
C ASN A 133 -4.29 2.87 8.92
N LEU A 134 -3.67 3.68 9.78
CA LEU A 134 -4.38 4.39 10.85
C LEU A 134 -5.23 5.56 10.35
N ALA A 135 -5.03 6.02 9.11
CA ALA A 135 -5.80 7.13 8.55
C ALA A 135 -7.14 6.69 7.94
N ASN A 136 -7.22 5.47 7.40
CA ASN A 136 -8.40 4.98 6.69
C ASN A 136 -8.91 3.62 7.17
N HIS A 137 -8.26 3.03 8.18
CA HIS A 137 -8.58 1.74 8.79
C HIS A 137 -8.54 0.52 7.85
N LYS A 138 -8.02 0.67 6.64
CA LYS A 138 -7.77 -0.47 5.75
C LYS A 138 -6.68 -1.34 6.33
N SER A 139 -6.84 -2.65 6.21
CA SER A 139 -5.83 -3.61 6.69
C SER A 139 -5.56 -4.69 5.65
N VAL A 140 -4.35 -5.24 5.70
CA VAL A 140 -3.91 -6.37 4.89
C VAL A 140 -3.09 -7.32 5.75
N VAL A 141 -3.03 -8.58 5.33
CA VAL A 141 -2.08 -9.56 5.88
C VAL A 141 -0.94 -9.75 4.88
N VAL A 142 0.30 -9.60 5.38
CA VAL A 142 1.51 -9.79 4.58
C VAL A 142 2.44 -10.80 5.23
N ARG A 143 3.23 -11.48 4.41
CA ARG A 143 4.31 -12.35 4.87
C ARG A 143 5.61 -11.55 4.94
N VAL A 144 6.22 -11.50 6.10
CA VAL A 144 7.51 -10.83 6.30
C VAL A 144 8.61 -11.81 5.93
N ASN A 145 9.35 -11.52 4.85
CA ASN A 145 10.39 -12.37 4.30
C ASN A 145 11.69 -11.63 3.99
N ASP A 146 11.78 -10.34 4.36
CA ASP A 146 12.96 -9.54 4.10
C ASP A 146 13.38 -8.66 5.29
N ARG A 147 14.64 -8.15 5.25
CA ARG A 147 15.22 -7.25 6.24
C ARG A 147 15.20 -5.80 5.75
N GLY A 148 14.86 -4.91 6.65
CA GLY A 148 14.59 -3.48 6.49
C GLY A 148 13.32 -3.10 7.25
N PRO A 149 12.94 -1.83 7.26
CA PRO A 149 13.65 -0.66 6.74
C PRO A 149 14.88 -0.28 7.57
N PHE A 150 15.89 0.29 6.90
CA PHE A 150 17.06 0.81 7.59
C PHE A 150 17.02 2.32 7.80
N LYS A 151 15.88 2.96 7.54
CA LYS A 151 15.56 4.31 7.98
C LYS A 151 14.91 4.27 9.37
N SER A 152 15.37 5.16 10.28
CA SER A 152 15.05 5.10 11.70
C SER A 152 13.59 5.38 12.07
N ASP A 153 12.84 6.02 11.19
CA ASP A 153 11.45 6.43 11.42
C ASP A 153 10.41 5.39 10.95
N ARG A 154 10.86 4.29 10.34
CA ARG A 154 9.97 3.28 9.75
C ARG A 154 10.02 1.97 10.50
N VAL A 155 8.86 1.34 10.61
CA VAL A 155 8.68 0.03 11.27
C VAL A 155 8.52 -1.13 10.27
N ILE A 156 8.12 -0.83 9.04
CA ILE A 156 7.88 -1.84 8.00
C ILE A 156 7.99 -1.21 6.60
N ASP A 157 8.54 -1.96 5.64
CA ASP A 157 8.45 -1.63 4.22
C ASP A 157 7.61 -2.71 3.52
N LEU A 158 6.64 -2.28 2.73
CA LEU A 158 5.65 -3.15 2.09
C LEU A 158 5.91 -3.29 0.59
N THR A 159 5.36 -4.32 -0.03
CA THR A 159 5.25 -4.40 -1.48
C THR A 159 4.32 -3.33 -2.03
N TYR A 160 4.44 -3.05 -3.33
CA TYR A 160 3.58 -2.12 -4.05
C TYR A 160 2.09 -2.47 -3.89
N THR A 161 1.71 -3.73 -4.08
CA THR A 161 0.32 -4.19 -3.93
C THR A 161 -0.21 -3.98 -2.52
N ALA A 162 0.57 -4.31 -1.49
CA ALA A 162 0.15 -4.12 -0.11
C ALA A 162 -0.07 -2.63 0.22
N ALA A 163 0.83 -1.75 -0.23
CA ALA A 163 0.68 -0.30 -0.07
C ALA A 163 -0.52 0.25 -0.86
N TRP A 164 -0.78 -0.28 -2.05
CA TRP A 164 -1.94 0.08 -2.86
C TRP A 164 -3.25 -0.30 -2.18
N LYS A 165 -3.36 -1.53 -1.67
CA LYS A 165 -4.54 -2.01 -0.92
C LYS A 165 -4.78 -1.19 0.34
N LEU A 166 -3.72 -0.79 1.04
CA LEU A 166 -3.78 0.09 2.21
C LEU A 166 -4.09 1.56 1.86
N GLY A 167 -4.04 1.93 0.57
CA GLY A 167 -4.43 3.24 0.07
C GLY A 167 -3.40 4.33 0.29
N PHE A 168 -2.09 4.01 0.39
CA PHE A 168 -1.05 5.03 0.56
C PHE A 168 0.08 4.98 -0.48
N VAL A 169 -0.08 4.20 -1.56
CA VAL A 169 0.96 4.09 -2.58
C VAL A 169 1.39 5.45 -3.15
N ASN A 170 0.44 6.35 -3.37
CA ASN A 170 0.69 7.68 -3.93
C ASN A 170 1.37 8.62 -2.93
N GLN A 171 1.10 8.48 -1.64
CA GLN A 171 1.74 9.24 -0.57
C GLN A 171 3.16 8.73 -0.26
N GLY A 172 3.50 7.51 -0.72
CA GLY A 172 4.78 6.85 -0.48
C GLY A 172 4.98 6.34 0.93
N SER A 173 4.24 6.84 1.91
CA SER A 173 4.30 6.42 3.31
C SER A 173 3.00 6.70 4.04
N ALA A 174 2.75 5.95 5.14
CA ALA A 174 1.61 6.16 6.03
C ALA A 174 1.92 5.71 7.46
N ARG A 175 1.18 6.26 8.42
CA ARG A 175 1.19 5.72 9.78
C ARG A 175 0.35 4.46 9.84
N VAL A 176 0.96 3.39 10.34
CA VAL A 176 0.34 2.07 10.44
C VAL A 176 0.45 1.49 11.84
N GLU A 177 -0.41 0.54 12.12
CA GLU A 177 -0.24 -0.43 13.21
C GLU A 177 0.17 -1.77 12.57
N VAL A 178 1.22 -2.40 13.11
CA VAL A 178 1.74 -3.70 12.68
C VAL A 178 1.56 -4.68 13.82
N GLU A 179 0.85 -5.76 13.59
CA GLU A 179 0.54 -6.80 14.57
C GLU A 179 0.93 -8.18 14.04
N ARG A 180 1.77 -8.92 14.81
CA ARG A 180 2.18 -10.27 14.43
C ARG A 180 1.02 -11.26 14.58
N ILE A 181 0.87 -12.12 13.58
CA ILE A 181 -0.10 -13.22 13.57
C ILE A 181 0.64 -14.53 13.89
N PHE A 182 0.06 -15.30 14.79
CA PHE A 182 0.53 -16.65 15.13
C PHE A 182 -0.45 -17.65 14.49
N PRO A 183 -0.03 -18.39 13.45
CA PRO A 183 -0.87 -19.42 12.84
C PRO A 183 -1.14 -20.56 13.83
N GLU A 184 -2.35 -21.07 13.81
CA GLU A 184 -2.76 -22.25 14.60
C GLU A 184 -2.10 -23.55 14.11
#